data_6cb370606325e39fcc64f65cb9d06970
#
_entry.id   6cb370606325e39fcc64f65cb9d06970
#
_cell.length_a   1.000
_cell.length_b   1.000
_cell.length_c   1.000
_cell.angle_alpha   90.00
_cell.angle_beta   90.00
_cell.angle_gamma   90.00
#
_symmetry.space_group_name_H-M   'P 1'
#
loop_
_entity.id
_entity.type
_entity.pdbx_description
1 polymer ?
#
loop_
_entity_poly.entity_id
_entity_poly.type
_entity_poly.pdbx_seq_one_letter_code
_entity_poly.pdbx_strand_id
1 'polypeptide(L)'
;SGEFETFCLDCGSSEFTAMLQGNARGYDFVLNLSALKHVRSESDPFTLMRLVRTNILNSIQTIRQAKEHGAQKYFCVSTDKAANPVNLMGASKRIMEMFLMRRSEDINISTARFANVAFSDGSLLHGFNQRINKRQPIAAPSDIKRYFVTPKESGELCLMSCIFGENR
;
A
#
# COMPACT_ATOMS: atom_id res chain seq x y z
N SER A 1 -22.89 16.91 -0.65
CA SER A 1 -21.73 16.95 0.25
C SER A 1 -21.68 15.64 0.99
N GLY A 2 -20.59 14.88 0.83
CA GLY A 2 -20.39 13.67 1.60
C GLY A 2 -19.88 13.98 3.01
N GLU A 3 -20.22 13.15 3.97
CA GLU A 3 -19.61 13.18 5.30
C GLU A 3 -18.22 12.58 5.21
N PHE A 4 -17.26 13.20 5.87
CA PHE A 4 -15.89 12.71 5.98
C PHE A 4 -15.59 12.45 7.46
N GLU A 5 -15.32 11.20 7.77
CA GLU A 5 -14.96 10.76 9.12
C GLU A 5 -13.51 10.29 9.16
N THR A 6 -12.81 10.54 10.25
CA THR A 6 -11.43 10.12 10.48
C THR A 6 -11.29 9.34 11.78
N PHE A 7 -10.56 8.22 11.72
CA PHE A 7 -10.29 7.38 12.87
C PHE A 7 -8.78 7.10 12.93
N CYS A 8 -8.17 7.34 14.09
CA CYS A 8 -6.76 7.00 14.32
C CYS A 8 -6.63 5.54 14.78
N LEU A 9 -6.82 4.61 13.84
CA LEU A 9 -6.84 3.17 14.11
C LEU A 9 -5.85 2.43 13.20
N ASP A 10 -5.21 1.39 13.73
CA ASP A 10 -4.47 0.41 12.90
C ASP A 10 -5.49 -0.54 12.26
N CYS A 11 -5.44 -0.69 10.92
CA CYS A 11 -6.36 -1.57 10.19
C CYS A 11 -6.22 -3.05 10.54
N GLY A 12 -5.18 -3.44 11.26
CA GLY A 12 -4.99 -4.79 11.81
C GLY A 12 -5.41 -4.95 13.28
N SER A 13 -6.02 -3.92 13.89
CA SER A 13 -6.40 -3.92 15.30
C SER A 13 -7.83 -4.43 15.55
N SER A 14 -8.10 -4.79 16.80
CA SER A 14 -9.45 -5.13 17.28
C SER A 14 -10.39 -3.94 17.25
N GLU A 15 -9.86 -2.75 17.50
CA GLU A 15 -10.58 -1.47 17.49
C GLU A 15 -11.08 -1.15 16.09
N PHE A 16 -10.24 -1.37 15.07
CA PHE A 16 -10.67 -1.24 13.67
C PHE A 16 -11.78 -2.24 13.32
N THR A 17 -11.67 -3.48 13.78
CA THR A 17 -12.72 -4.49 13.60
C THR A 17 -14.03 -4.04 14.28
N ALA A 18 -13.97 -3.55 15.50
CA ALA A 18 -15.14 -3.05 16.22
C ALA A 18 -15.80 -1.83 15.54
N MET A 19 -14.97 -0.91 14.99
CA MET A 19 -15.45 0.23 14.20
C MET A 19 -16.24 -0.24 12.97
N LEU A 20 -15.72 -1.22 12.21
CA LEU A 20 -16.43 -1.79 11.06
C LEU A 20 -17.75 -2.45 11.46
N GLN A 21 -17.75 -3.23 12.55
CA GLN A 21 -18.96 -3.89 13.08
C GLN A 21 -20.01 -2.90 13.55
N GLY A 22 -19.60 -1.75 14.08
CA GLY A 22 -20.50 -0.66 14.48
C GLY A 22 -21.12 0.11 13.33
N ASN A 23 -20.57 -0.01 12.11
CA ASN A 23 -21.11 0.64 10.92
C ASN A 23 -22.11 -0.27 10.18
N ALA A 24 -23.39 -0.15 10.51
CA ALA A 24 -24.45 -0.95 9.90
C ALA A 24 -24.64 -0.72 8.38
N ARG A 25 -24.17 0.42 7.84
CA ARG A 25 -24.25 0.74 6.39
C ARG A 25 -23.16 0.06 5.56
N GLY A 26 -22.03 -0.31 6.19
CA GLY A 26 -20.84 -0.78 5.48
C GLY A 26 -20.19 0.28 4.59
N TYR A 27 -19.34 -0.17 3.71
CA TYR A 27 -18.62 0.66 2.73
C TYR A 27 -18.64 -0.01 1.37
N ASP A 28 -19.04 0.69 0.32
CA ASP A 28 -19.09 0.14 -1.04
C ASP A 28 -17.69 -0.11 -1.61
N PHE A 29 -16.74 0.79 -1.33
CA PHE A 29 -15.37 0.73 -1.82
C PHE A 29 -14.39 0.76 -0.65
N VAL A 30 -13.41 -0.13 -0.68
CA VAL A 30 -12.33 -0.17 0.30
C VAL A 30 -10.99 0.04 -0.41
N LEU A 31 -10.27 1.11 -0.04
CA LEU A 31 -8.93 1.38 -0.55
C LEU A 31 -7.91 1.10 0.55
N ASN A 32 -7.20 -0.01 0.45
CA ASN A 32 -6.09 -0.31 1.34
C ASN A 32 -4.79 0.30 0.79
N LEU A 33 -4.40 1.42 1.35
CA LEU A 33 -3.17 2.14 1.03
C LEU A 33 -2.07 1.91 2.07
N SER A 34 -2.32 1.10 3.09
CA SER A 34 -1.36 0.80 4.14
C SER A 34 -0.21 -0.07 3.63
N ALA A 35 1.02 0.32 3.94
CA ALA A 35 2.20 -0.45 3.60
C ALA A 35 3.42 -0.03 4.44
N LEU A 36 4.31 -0.98 4.70
CA LEU A 36 5.68 -0.71 5.10
C LEU A 36 6.61 -0.90 3.90
N LYS A 37 7.38 0.15 3.57
CA LYS A 37 8.17 0.24 2.32
C LYS A 37 9.68 0.30 2.52
N HIS A 38 10.17 0.36 3.75
CA HIS A 38 11.58 0.61 4.03
C HIS A 38 12.39 -0.69 3.98
N VAL A 39 13.25 -0.82 2.96
CA VAL A 39 14.13 -1.98 2.76
C VAL A 39 15.15 -2.15 3.91
N ARG A 40 15.65 -1.04 4.47
CA ARG A 40 16.61 -1.09 5.59
C ARG A 40 16.06 -1.75 6.86
N SER A 41 14.75 -1.83 6.97
CA SER A 41 14.07 -2.47 8.09
C SER A 41 14.22 -4.01 8.10
N GLU A 42 14.73 -4.60 7.03
CA GLU A 42 14.88 -6.05 6.90
C GLU A 42 15.99 -6.63 7.79
N SER A 43 16.91 -5.80 8.27
CA SER A 43 17.98 -6.22 9.18
C SER A 43 17.53 -6.38 10.63
N ASP A 44 16.40 -5.76 11.01
CA ASP A 44 15.81 -5.88 12.34
C ASP A 44 14.64 -6.86 12.33
N PRO A 45 14.69 -7.96 13.12
CA PRO A 45 13.66 -8.99 13.10
C PRO A 45 12.28 -8.48 13.52
N PHE A 46 12.18 -7.53 14.42
CA PHE A 46 10.88 -6.98 14.86
C PHE A 46 10.25 -6.12 13.77
N THR A 47 11.04 -5.31 13.11
CA THR A 47 10.59 -4.51 11.96
C THR A 47 10.21 -5.40 10.78
N LEU A 48 10.95 -6.49 10.58
CA LEU A 48 10.63 -7.52 9.59
C LEU A 48 9.26 -8.16 9.86
N MET A 49 9.01 -8.59 11.09
CA MET A 49 7.72 -9.15 11.50
C MET A 49 6.58 -8.14 11.30
N ARG A 50 6.81 -6.86 11.63
CA ARG A 50 5.84 -5.80 11.40
C ARG A 50 5.57 -5.59 9.91
N LEU A 51 6.60 -5.67 9.05
CA LEU A 51 6.45 -5.59 7.60
C LEU A 51 5.57 -6.72 7.05
N VAL A 52 5.83 -7.95 7.46
CA VAL A 52 5.00 -9.12 7.10
C VAL A 52 3.56 -8.93 7.58
N ARG A 53 3.38 -8.51 8.82
CA ARG A 53 2.06 -8.26 9.39
C ARG A 53 1.31 -7.20 8.60
N THR A 54 1.92 -6.04 8.36
CA THR A 54 1.27 -4.92 7.67
C THR A 54 0.99 -5.23 6.20
N ASN A 55 1.99 -5.73 5.47
CA ASN A 55 1.87 -5.90 4.03
C ASN A 55 1.08 -7.15 3.63
N ILE A 56 1.07 -8.20 4.46
CA ILE A 56 0.43 -9.47 4.13
C ILE A 56 -0.79 -9.71 5.01
N LEU A 57 -0.60 -9.87 6.32
CA LEU A 57 -1.66 -10.36 7.21
C LEU A 57 -2.80 -9.35 7.35
N ASN A 58 -2.48 -8.07 7.52
CA ASN A 58 -3.50 -7.01 7.59
C ASN A 58 -4.25 -6.87 6.26
N SER A 59 -3.56 -7.04 5.10
CA SER A 59 -4.24 -7.03 3.80
C SER A 59 -5.23 -8.19 3.66
N ILE A 60 -4.86 -9.39 4.09
CA ILE A 60 -5.76 -10.56 4.09
C ILE A 60 -6.96 -10.32 5.01
N GLN A 61 -6.73 -9.76 6.19
CA GLN A 61 -7.79 -9.45 7.16
C GLN A 61 -8.75 -8.40 6.60
N THR A 62 -8.24 -7.30 6.05
CA THR A 62 -9.08 -6.22 5.51
C THR A 62 -9.89 -6.64 4.29
N ILE A 63 -9.37 -7.51 3.41
CA ILE A 63 -10.16 -8.10 2.32
C ILE A 63 -11.33 -8.92 2.86
N ARG A 64 -11.07 -9.78 3.86
CA ARG A 64 -12.11 -10.58 4.49
C ARG A 64 -13.19 -9.69 5.10
N GLN A 65 -12.77 -8.68 5.88
CA GLN A 65 -13.70 -7.72 6.49
C GLN A 65 -14.49 -6.93 5.44
N ALA A 66 -13.83 -6.48 4.34
CA ALA A 66 -14.52 -5.81 3.25
C ALA A 66 -15.65 -6.69 2.67
N LYS A 67 -15.37 -7.97 2.41
CA LYS A 67 -16.38 -8.92 1.96
C LYS A 67 -17.51 -9.14 2.99
N GLU A 68 -17.16 -9.37 4.25
CA GLU A 68 -18.12 -9.61 5.35
C GLU A 68 -19.05 -8.42 5.58
N HIS A 69 -18.58 -7.20 5.33
CA HIS A 69 -19.35 -5.95 5.46
C HIS A 69 -19.97 -5.46 4.13
N GLY A 70 -20.02 -6.30 3.10
CA GLY A 70 -20.78 -6.05 1.87
C GLY A 70 -20.11 -5.10 0.89
N ALA A 71 -18.80 -4.86 0.98
CA ALA A 71 -18.08 -4.02 0.02
C ALA A 71 -18.18 -4.63 -1.39
N GLN A 72 -18.46 -3.77 -2.36
CA GLN A 72 -18.55 -4.15 -3.77
C GLN A 72 -17.16 -4.30 -4.40
N LYS A 73 -16.19 -3.51 -3.93
CA LYS A 73 -14.86 -3.47 -4.50
C LYS A 73 -13.77 -3.22 -3.46
N TYR A 74 -12.66 -3.90 -3.64
CA TYR A 74 -11.46 -3.74 -2.81
C TYR A 74 -10.27 -3.37 -3.68
N PHE A 75 -9.59 -2.28 -3.35
CA PHE A 75 -8.34 -1.88 -3.97
C PHE A 75 -7.19 -2.03 -2.97
N CYS A 76 -6.04 -2.50 -3.44
CA CYS A 76 -4.82 -2.54 -2.63
C CYS A 76 -3.61 -2.06 -3.44
N VAL A 77 -2.88 -1.10 -2.88
CA VAL A 77 -1.69 -0.56 -3.51
C VAL A 77 -0.55 -1.59 -3.55
N SER A 78 0.12 -1.70 -4.68
CA SER A 78 1.33 -2.51 -4.86
C SER A 78 2.48 -1.67 -5.42
N THR A 79 3.55 -2.32 -5.84
CA THR A 79 4.79 -1.70 -6.29
C THR A 79 5.37 -2.46 -7.48
N ASP A 80 6.12 -1.76 -8.33
CA ASP A 80 6.94 -2.32 -9.40
C ASP A 80 7.89 -3.43 -8.91
N LYS A 81 8.36 -3.30 -7.65
CA LYS A 81 9.26 -4.27 -7.01
C LYS A 81 8.64 -5.63 -6.71
N ALA A 82 7.31 -5.72 -6.77
CA ALA A 82 6.59 -7.00 -6.66
C ALA A 82 6.69 -7.85 -7.94
N ALA A 83 7.04 -7.26 -9.08
CA ALA A 83 7.19 -7.99 -10.35
C ALA A 83 8.38 -8.95 -10.32
N ASN A 84 9.54 -8.47 -9.83
CA ASN A 84 10.76 -9.26 -9.67
C ASN A 84 11.40 -8.91 -8.31
N PRO A 85 10.94 -9.52 -7.21
CA PRO A 85 11.36 -9.14 -5.87
C PRO A 85 12.81 -9.58 -5.60
N VAL A 86 13.64 -8.61 -5.26
CA VAL A 86 15.05 -8.82 -4.86
C VAL A 86 15.28 -8.62 -3.36
N ASN A 87 14.23 -8.25 -2.63
CA ASN A 87 14.25 -8.03 -1.19
C ASN A 87 12.90 -8.41 -0.58
N LEU A 88 12.83 -8.46 0.75
CA LEU A 88 11.63 -8.92 1.44
C LEU A 88 10.45 -7.95 1.28
N MET A 89 10.71 -6.65 1.18
CA MET A 89 9.62 -5.68 0.92
C MET A 89 8.93 -5.99 -0.41
N GLY A 90 9.69 -6.20 -1.48
CA GLY A 90 9.12 -6.62 -2.78
C GLY A 90 8.45 -7.98 -2.70
N ALA A 91 9.08 -8.96 -2.02
CA ALA A 91 8.52 -10.29 -1.82
C ALA A 91 7.20 -10.26 -1.02
N SER A 92 7.11 -9.46 0.03
CA SER A 92 5.87 -9.30 0.82
C SER A 92 4.72 -8.74 -0.03
N LYS A 93 5.01 -7.79 -0.91
CA LYS A 93 4.01 -7.26 -1.84
C LYS A 93 3.61 -8.29 -2.91
N ARG A 94 4.54 -9.10 -3.38
CA ARG A 94 4.22 -10.20 -4.29
C ARG A 94 3.34 -11.26 -3.65
N ILE A 95 3.62 -11.64 -2.41
CA ILE A 95 2.79 -12.56 -1.64
C ILE A 95 1.39 -11.97 -1.44
N MET A 96 1.31 -10.69 -1.06
CA MET A 96 0.03 -9.98 -0.96
C MET A 96 -0.77 -10.07 -2.27
N GLU A 97 -0.15 -9.78 -3.42
CA GLU A 97 -0.81 -9.89 -4.74
C GLU A 97 -1.36 -11.30 -5.02
N MET A 98 -0.64 -12.35 -4.64
CA MET A 98 -1.14 -13.73 -4.79
C MET A 98 -2.40 -13.98 -3.96
N PHE A 99 -2.47 -13.43 -2.73
CA PHE A 99 -3.69 -13.47 -1.93
C PHE A 99 -4.82 -12.64 -2.55
N LEU A 100 -4.52 -11.45 -3.10
CA LEU A 100 -5.51 -10.64 -3.83
C LEU A 100 -6.10 -11.43 -5.00
N MET A 101 -5.26 -12.06 -5.81
CA MET A 101 -5.69 -12.89 -6.95
C MET A 101 -6.58 -14.05 -6.48
N ARG A 102 -6.23 -14.73 -5.40
CA ARG A 102 -7.06 -15.82 -4.86
C ARG A 102 -8.42 -15.31 -4.35
N ARG A 103 -8.43 -14.14 -3.69
CA ARG A 103 -9.65 -13.54 -3.14
C ARG A 103 -10.51 -12.81 -4.18
N SER A 104 -10.00 -12.57 -5.37
CA SER A 104 -10.78 -11.96 -6.47
C SER A 104 -11.93 -12.84 -6.97
N GLU A 105 -11.99 -14.09 -6.57
CA GLU A 105 -13.17 -14.95 -6.76
C GLU A 105 -14.32 -14.61 -5.81
N ASP A 106 -14.01 -13.97 -4.69
CA ASP A 106 -14.95 -13.67 -3.61
C ASP A 106 -15.46 -12.23 -3.65
N ILE A 107 -14.67 -11.28 -4.11
CA ILE A 107 -14.95 -9.84 -4.19
C ILE A 107 -14.16 -9.23 -5.35
N ASN A 108 -14.71 -8.21 -6.00
CA ASN A 108 -13.99 -7.49 -7.04
C ASN A 108 -12.74 -6.81 -6.48
N ILE A 109 -11.57 -7.19 -6.99
CA ILE A 109 -10.28 -6.67 -6.53
C ILE A 109 -9.54 -6.02 -7.68
N SER A 110 -9.01 -4.84 -7.43
CA SER A 110 -8.05 -4.17 -8.31
C SER A 110 -6.79 -3.78 -7.55
N THR A 111 -5.68 -3.64 -8.27
CA THR A 111 -4.39 -3.25 -7.70
C THR A 111 -3.63 -2.38 -8.70
N ALA A 112 -2.77 -1.49 -8.19
CA ALA A 112 -1.86 -0.71 -9.01
C ALA A 112 -0.43 -0.88 -8.50
N ARG A 113 0.50 -1.15 -9.42
CA ARG A 113 1.93 -1.17 -9.16
C ARG A 113 2.52 0.18 -9.50
N PHE A 114 2.98 0.91 -8.49
CA PHE A 114 3.65 2.19 -8.71
C PHE A 114 5.14 2.02 -8.90
N ALA A 115 5.71 2.90 -9.71
CA ALA A 115 7.10 3.26 -9.67
C ALA A 115 7.45 4.03 -8.37
N ASN A 116 8.55 4.77 -8.34
CA ASN A 116 8.89 5.55 -7.16
C ASN A 116 7.99 6.80 -7.09
N VAL A 117 7.37 7.04 -5.94
CA VAL A 117 6.64 8.30 -5.72
C VAL A 117 7.64 9.39 -5.37
N ALA A 118 7.73 10.41 -6.24
CA ALA A 118 8.68 11.51 -6.10
C ALA A 118 8.47 12.25 -4.78
N PHE A 119 9.57 12.60 -4.11
CA PHE A 119 9.60 13.36 -2.85
C PHE A 119 8.81 12.77 -1.68
N SER A 120 8.30 11.53 -1.81
CA SER A 120 7.71 10.83 -0.67
C SER A 120 8.75 10.62 0.44
N ASP A 121 8.30 10.55 1.69
CA ASP A 121 9.21 10.35 2.83
C ASP A 121 10.08 9.11 2.67
N GLY A 122 11.38 9.25 2.97
CA GLY A 122 12.38 8.20 2.77
C GLY A 122 12.71 7.88 1.30
N SER A 123 12.15 8.61 0.31
CA SER A 123 12.50 8.43 -1.10
C SER A 123 13.89 9.00 -1.44
N LEU A 124 14.44 8.55 -2.58
CA LEU A 124 15.75 9.01 -3.05
C LEU A 124 15.81 10.54 -3.23
N LEU A 125 14.77 11.12 -3.86
CA LEU A 125 14.72 12.57 -4.10
C LEU A 125 14.53 13.35 -2.81
N HIS A 126 13.73 12.84 -1.86
CA HIS A 126 13.65 13.42 -0.52
C HIS A 126 15.00 13.41 0.19
N GLY A 127 15.73 12.29 0.10
CA GLY A 127 17.07 12.16 0.65
C GLY A 127 18.07 13.14 0.02
N PHE A 128 17.99 13.39 -1.27
CA PHE A 128 18.83 14.39 -1.95
C PHE A 128 18.52 15.79 -1.45
N ASN A 129 17.26 16.18 -1.34
CA ASN A 129 16.88 17.47 -0.79
C ASN A 129 17.39 17.66 0.64
N GLN A 130 17.30 16.65 1.49
CA GLN A 130 17.86 16.72 2.85
C GLN A 130 19.37 16.91 2.85
N ARG A 131 20.11 16.22 1.95
CA ARG A 131 21.58 16.38 1.81
C ARG A 131 21.94 17.76 1.31
N ILE A 132 21.23 18.31 0.32
CA ILE A 132 21.43 19.67 -0.17
C ILE A 132 21.26 20.68 0.98
N ASN A 133 20.18 20.58 1.74
CA ASN A 133 19.88 21.47 2.86
C ASN A 133 20.96 21.39 3.97
N LYS A 134 21.56 20.21 4.16
CA LYS A 134 22.64 19.98 5.13
C LYS A 134 24.02 20.20 4.53
N ARG A 135 24.16 20.70 3.29
CA ARG A 135 25.42 20.87 2.57
C ARG A 135 26.27 19.59 2.52
N GLN A 136 25.63 18.44 2.40
CA GLN A 136 26.28 17.14 2.30
C GLN A 136 26.42 16.73 0.83
N PRO A 137 27.46 15.97 0.46
CA PRO A 137 27.63 15.50 -0.92
C PRO A 137 26.48 14.58 -1.34
N ILE A 138 26.07 14.73 -2.61
CA ILE A 138 25.12 13.82 -3.27
C ILE A 138 25.92 12.80 -4.04
N ALA A 139 25.68 11.52 -3.78
CA ALA A 139 26.19 10.42 -4.58
C ALA A 139 25.00 9.72 -5.26
N ALA A 140 25.05 9.64 -6.56
CA ALA A 140 24.05 8.93 -7.36
C ALA A 140 24.75 8.11 -8.45
N PRO A 141 24.30 6.86 -8.72
CA PRO A 141 24.78 6.08 -9.86
C PRO A 141 24.41 6.79 -11.17
N SER A 142 25.35 6.83 -12.12
CA SER A 142 25.12 7.45 -13.44
C SER A 142 24.43 6.52 -14.45
N ASP A 143 24.41 5.23 -14.16
CA ASP A 143 23.95 4.14 -15.05
C ASP A 143 22.55 3.61 -14.71
N ILE A 144 21.90 4.14 -13.66
CA ILE A 144 20.60 3.69 -13.23
C ILE A 144 19.48 4.65 -13.67
N LYS A 145 18.57 4.16 -14.50
CA LYS A 145 17.33 4.85 -14.84
C LYS A 145 16.23 4.51 -13.82
N ARG A 146 15.51 5.51 -13.35
CA ARG A 146 14.36 5.34 -12.45
C ARG A 146 13.16 6.11 -12.96
N TYR A 147 12.00 5.49 -12.84
CA TYR A 147 10.72 6.10 -13.16
C TYR A 147 10.09 6.65 -11.89
N PHE A 148 9.43 7.78 -12.02
CA PHE A 148 8.74 8.45 -10.92
C PHE A 148 7.32 8.82 -11.31
N VAL A 149 6.44 8.82 -10.32
CA VAL A 149 5.13 9.44 -10.35
C VAL A 149 5.06 10.51 -9.26
N THR A 150 4.27 11.55 -9.47
CA THR A 150 4.02 12.54 -8.43
C THR A 150 3.07 11.98 -7.37
N PRO A 151 3.03 12.54 -6.14
CA PRO A 151 2.02 12.17 -5.14
C PRO A 151 0.58 12.32 -5.64
N LYS A 152 0.30 13.36 -6.43
CA LYS A 152 -1.01 13.60 -7.03
C LYS A 152 -1.37 12.48 -8.01
N GLU A 153 -0.51 12.20 -8.99
CA GLU A 153 -0.72 11.14 -9.97
C GLU A 153 -0.90 9.77 -9.29
N SER A 154 -0.12 9.48 -8.23
CA SER A 154 -0.26 8.22 -7.50
C SER A 154 -1.63 8.10 -6.83
N GLY A 155 -2.15 9.18 -6.26
CA GLY A 155 -3.49 9.23 -5.68
C GLY A 155 -4.59 9.06 -6.74
N GLU A 156 -4.48 9.77 -7.84
CA GLU A 156 -5.41 9.65 -8.98
C GLU A 156 -5.44 8.23 -9.55
N LEU A 157 -4.28 7.60 -9.73
CA LEU A 157 -4.16 6.21 -10.18
C LEU A 157 -4.81 5.23 -9.19
N CYS A 158 -4.68 5.43 -7.88
CA CYS A 158 -5.38 4.62 -6.88
C CYS A 158 -6.90 4.72 -7.04
N LEU A 159 -7.43 5.94 -7.13
CA LEU A 159 -8.86 6.18 -7.28
C LEU A 159 -9.39 5.59 -8.59
N MET A 160 -8.73 5.86 -9.71
CA MET A 160 -9.11 5.32 -11.02
C MET A 160 -9.06 3.79 -11.02
N SER A 161 -8.02 3.19 -10.45
CA SER A 161 -7.91 1.73 -10.37
C SER A 161 -8.99 1.13 -9.46
N CYS A 162 -9.38 1.83 -8.41
CA CYS A 162 -10.48 1.40 -7.56
C CYS A 162 -11.82 1.49 -8.28
N ILE A 163 -12.12 2.61 -8.95
CA ILE A 163 -13.43 2.87 -9.55
C ILE A 163 -13.60 2.10 -10.86
N PHE A 164 -12.63 2.18 -11.76
CA PHE A 164 -12.72 1.65 -13.13
C PHE A 164 -11.97 0.33 -13.34
N GLY A 165 -11.07 -0.04 -12.40
CA GLY A 165 -10.32 -1.29 -12.53
C GLY A 165 -11.25 -2.50 -12.60
N GLU A 166 -11.00 -3.37 -13.55
CA GLU A 166 -11.69 -4.66 -13.65
C GLU A 166 -11.13 -5.65 -12.63
N ASN A 167 -11.89 -6.73 -12.39
CA ASN A 167 -11.48 -7.78 -11.48
C ASN A 167 -10.36 -8.61 -12.11
N ARG A 168 -9.18 -8.62 -11.50
CA ARG A 168 -7.88 -9.24 -11.87
C ARG A 168 -7.02 -8.42 -12.81
#